data_364bdf05e18d9efb87341f4c924bc086
#
_entry.id   364bdf05e18d9efb87341f4c924bc086
#
_cell.length_a   1.000
_cell.length_b   1.000
_cell.length_c   1.000
_cell.angle_alpha   90.00
_cell.angle_beta   90.00
_cell.angle_gamma   90.00
#
_symmetry.space_group_name_H-M   'P 1'
#
loop_
_entity.id
_entity.type
_entity.pdbx_description
1 polymer ?
#
loop_
_entity_poly.entity_id
_entity_poly.type
_entity_poly.pdbx_seq_one_letter_code
_entity_poly.pdbx_strand_id
1 'polypeptide(L)' 'YITMNASKISENIKKYRNKVGVSQDRLSKLADVTYNTIIKIESGSNTNPTIDTLSKIAKALNVSIDQLMK' A
#
# COMPACT_ATOMS: atom_id res chain seq x y z
N TYR A 1 -12.19 -11.70 -11.17
CA TYR A 1 -10.86 -12.28 -11.04
C TYR A 1 -9.82 -11.49 -11.76
N ILE A 2 -10.22 -10.81 -12.73
CA ILE A 2 -9.30 -9.94 -13.43
C ILE A 2 -8.80 -8.83 -12.55
N THR A 3 -9.60 -8.44 -11.57
CA THR A 3 -9.24 -7.36 -10.66
C THR A 3 -8.38 -7.84 -9.51
N MET A 4 -7.94 -9.09 -9.55
CA MET A 4 -7.24 -9.66 -8.42
C MET A 4 -5.95 -8.94 -8.07
N ASN A 5 -5.24 -8.41 -9.06
CA ASN A 5 -3.99 -7.72 -8.76
C ASN A 5 -4.23 -6.47 -7.92
N ALA A 6 -5.26 -5.71 -8.24
CA ALA A 6 -5.61 -4.54 -7.46
C ALA A 6 -6.01 -4.92 -6.04
N SER A 7 -6.82 -5.96 -5.92
CA SER A 7 -7.20 -6.50 -4.61
C SER A 7 -5.99 -6.95 -3.83
N LYS A 8 -5.06 -7.59 -4.51
CA LYS A 8 -3.85 -8.08 -3.86
C LYS A 8 -3.01 -6.94 -3.29
N ILE A 9 -2.86 -5.88 -4.06
CA ILE A 9 -2.09 -4.73 -3.58
C ILE A 9 -2.76 -4.15 -2.34
N SER A 10 -4.06 -3.94 -2.40
CA SER A 10 -4.82 -3.40 -1.28
C SER A 10 -4.67 -4.27 -0.04
N GLU A 11 -4.88 -5.56 -0.19
CA GLU A 11 -4.79 -6.51 0.91
C GLU A 11 -3.38 -6.60 1.47
N ASN A 12 -2.39 -6.62 0.60
CA ASN A 12 -1.01 -6.75 1.04
C ASN A 12 -0.55 -5.51 1.80
N ILE A 13 -0.92 -4.34 1.35
CA ILE A 13 -0.56 -3.12 2.06
C ILE A 13 -1.17 -3.12 3.46
N LYS A 14 -2.45 -3.47 3.56
CA LYS A 14 -3.11 -3.57 4.86
C LYS A 14 -2.41 -4.60 5.75
N LYS A 15 -2.11 -5.75 5.19
CA LYS A 15 -1.48 -6.84 5.93
C LYS A 15 -0.13 -6.42 6.50
N TYR A 16 0.72 -5.86 5.65
CA TYR A 16 2.04 -5.46 6.12
C TYR A 16 1.98 -4.26 7.04
N ARG A 17 1.04 -3.33 6.81
CA ARG A 17 0.85 -2.20 7.71
C ARG A 17 0.45 -2.68 9.11
N ASN A 18 -0.50 -3.59 9.17
CA ASN A 18 -0.93 -4.15 10.45
C ASN A 18 0.17 -4.95 11.11
N LYS A 19 0.96 -5.64 10.32
CA LYS A 19 2.08 -6.43 10.85
C LYS A 19 3.13 -5.54 11.49
N VAL A 20 3.39 -4.40 10.89
CA VAL A 20 4.32 -3.41 11.45
C VAL A 20 3.68 -2.67 12.62
N GLY A 21 2.36 -2.62 12.65
CA GLY A 21 1.64 -1.99 13.76
C GLY A 21 1.49 -0.49 13.62
N VAL A 22 1.37 0.02 12.41
CA VAL A 22 1.19 1.46 12.19
C VAL A 22 -0.19 1.76 11.63
N SER A 23 -0.69 2.96 11.92
CA SER A 23 -1.96 3.41 11.38
C SER A 23 -1.79 3.84 9.93
N GLN A 24 -2.91 4.04 9.25
CA GLN A 24 -2.88 4.56 7.89
C GLN A 24 -2.23 5.95 7.85
N ASP A 25 -2.53 6.79 8.82
CA ASP A 25 -1.94 8.12 8.89
C ASP A 25 -0.42 8.02 9.10
N ARG A 26 -0.01 7.14 9.98
CA ARG A 26 1.42 6.96 10.24
C ARG A 26 2.14 6.45 9.00
N LEU A 27 1.53 5.49 8.30
CA LEU A 27 2.11 4.98 7.08
C LEU A 27 2.26 6.08 6.03
N SER A 28 1.27 6.93 5.91
CA SER A 28 1.35 8.02 4.93
C SER A 28 2.57 8.91 5.20
N LYS A 29 2.82 9.20 6.46
CA LYS A 29 3.96 10.02 6.85
C LYS A 29 5.29 9.30 6.62
N LEU A 30 5.34 8.03 6.97
CA LEU A 30 6.56 7.23 6.76
C LEU A 30 6.88 7.06 5.29
N ALA A 31 5.86 6.93 4.46
CA ALA A 31 6.03 6.72 3.04
C ALA A 31 6.13 8.03 2.25
N ASP A 32 5.89 9.15 2.91
CA ASP A 32 5.89 10.45 2.25
C ASP A 32 4.87 10.51 1.11
N VAL A 33 3.68 10.02 1.39
CA VAL A 33 2.52 10.12 0.49
C VAL A 33 1.37 10.70 1.29
N THR A 34 0.34 11.19 0.60
CA THR A 34 -0.80 11.75 1.31
C THR A 34 -1.62 10.67 1.98
N TYR A 35 -2.27 11.04 3.07
CA TYR A 35 -3.19 10.14 3.75
C TYR A 35 -4.26 9.63 2.80
N ASN A 36 -4.77 10.51 1.95
CA ASN A 36 -5.79 10.17 0.96
C ASN A 36 -5.31 9.07 0.02
N THR A 37 -4.03 9.10 -0.35
CA THR A 37 -3.45 8.08 -1.21
C THR A 37 -3.53 6.71 -0.53
N ILE A 38 -3.17 6.64 0.75
CA ILE A 38 -3.24 5.38 1.48
C ILE A 38 -4.68 4.89 1.58
N ILE A 39 -5.61 5.79 1.91
CA ILE A 39 -7.01 5.44 2.03
C ILE A 39 -7.55 4.86 0.72
N LYS A 40 -7.24 5.51 -0.39
CA LYS A 40 -7.75 5.08 -1.68
C LYS A 40 -7.17 3.74 -2.12
N ILE A 41 -5.89 3.51 -1.84
CA ILE A 41 -5.27 2.25 -2.19
C ILE A 41 -5.85 1.12 -1.33
N GLU A 42 -5.95 1.33 -0.03
CA GLU A 42 -6.43 0.29 0.88
C GLU A 42 -7.91 -0.01 0.69
N SER A 43 -8.69 0.96 0.26
CA SER A 43 -10.11 0.74 0.00
C SER A 43 -10.38 0.10 -1.35
N GLY A 44 -9.37 0.03 -2.21
CA GLY A 44 -9.55 -0.49 -3.55
C GLY A 44 -10.01 0.55 -4.56
N SER A 45 -10.20 1.81 -4.14
CA SER A 45 -10.60 2.87 -5.05
C SER A 45 -9.51 3.20 -6.05
N ASN A 46 -8.26 3.17 -5.62
CA ASN A 46 -7.14 3.34 -6.53
C ASN A 46 -6.58 1.96 -6.85
N THR A 47 -6.94 1.44 -8.02
CA THR A 47 -6.52 0.11 -8.43
C THR A 47 -5.21 0.10 -9.21
N ASN A 48 -4.63 1.27 -9.43
CA ASN A 48 -3.44 1.37 -10.26
C ASN A 48 -2.50 2.46 -9.74
N PRO A 49 -1.98 2.29 -8.52
CA PRO A 49 -1.00 3.26 -7.99
C PRO A 49 0.28 3.22 -8.82
N THR A 50 0.97 4.34 -8.86
CA THR A 50 2.21 4.43 -9.62
C THR A 50 3.31 3.61 -8.96
N ILE A 51 4.31 3.27 -9.74
CA ILE A 51 5.48 2.55 -9.21
C ILE A 51 6.17 3.40 -8.14
N ASP A 52 6.22 4.70 -8.34
CA ASP A 52 6.82 5.59 -7.35
C ASP A 52 6.09 5.51 -6.01
N THR A 53 4.77 5.54 -6.05
CA THR A 53 3.95 5.42 -4.84
C THR A 53 4.15 4.07 -4.17
N LEU A 54 4.12 3.00 -4.95
CA LEU A 54 4.33 1.65 -4.41
C LEU A 54 5.72 1.50 -3.82
N SER A 55 6.73 2.08 -4.46
CA SER A 55 8.10 2.03 -3.97
C SER A 55 8.22 2.72 -2.61
N LYS A 56 7.60 3.87 -2.46
CA LYS A 56 7.61 4.59 -1.19
C LYS A 56 6.91 3.81 -0.08
N ILE A 57 5.77 3.22 -0.39
CA ILE A 57 5.04 2.43 0.58
C ILE A 57 5.81 1.17 0.97
N ALA A 58 6.37 0.49 -0.02
CA ALA A 58 7.15 -0.72 0.23
C ALA A 58 8.34 -0.42 1.15
N LYS A 59 9.02 0.67 0.87
CA LYS A 59 10.15 1.08 1.69
C LYS A 59 9.74 1.37 3.12
N ALA A 60 8.62 2.06 3.29
CA ALA A 60 8.10 2.38 4.61
C ALA A 60 7.71 1.12 5.38
N LEU A 61 7.24 0.11 4.69
CA LEU A 61 6.84 -1.17 5.30
C LEU A 61 7.99 -2.17 5.36
N ASN A 62 9.14 -1.80 4.82
CA ASN A 62 10.32 -2.65 4.80
C ASN A 62 10.09 -3.96 4.03
N VAL A 63 9.42 -3.85 2.91
CA VAL A 63 9.17 -4.97 2.01
C VAL A 63 9.52 -4.56 0.59
N SER A 64 9.54 -5.52 -0.33
CA SER A 64 9.77 -5.21 -1.74
C SER A 64 8.44 -4.90 -2.43
N ILE A 65 8.52 -4.21 -3.56
CA ILE A 65 7.33 -3.98 -4.38
C ILE A 65 6.72 -5.32 -4.77
N ASP A 66 7.56 -6.29 -5.09
CA ASP A 66 7.12 -7.62 -5.48
C ASP A 66 6.24 -8.24 -4.38
N GLN A 67 6.63 -8.06 -3.13
CA GLN A 67 5.83 -8.57 -2.01
C GLN A 67 4.47 -7.91 -1.92
N LEU A 68 4.38 -6.65 -2.31
CA LEU A 68 3.09 -5.96 -2.31
C LEU A 68 2.17 -6.46 -3.43
N MET A 69 2.74 -7.02 -4.48
CA MET A 69 1.97 -7.44 -5.65
C MET A 69 1.61 -8.92 -5.64
N LYS A 70 2.14 -9.66 -4.74
CA LYS A 70 1.80 -11.08 -4.60
C LYS A 70 0.51 -11.24 -3.84
#